data_d779f294734048d6bfded4cd880ef8f1
#
_entry.id   d779f294734048d6bfded4cd880ef8f1
#
_cell.length_a   1.000
_cell.length_b   1.000
_cell.length_c   1.000
_cell.angle_alpha   90.00
_cell.angle_beta   90.00
_cell.angle_gamma   90.00
#
_symmetry.space_group_name_H-M   'P 1'
#
loop_
_entity.id
_entity.type
_entity.pdbx_description
1 polymer ?
#
loop_
_entity_poly.entity_id
_entity_poly.type
_entity_poly.pdbx_seq_one_letter_code
_entity_poly.pdbx_strand_id
1 'polypeptide(L)' 'MQTLNLKQLEAFCAVVERGSFTAAAEALYLAQSTVSGHILALEKDIGVPLLVRSGKRRITLTEEGRRVYDHA' A
#
# COMPACT_ATOMS: atom_id res chain seq x y z
N MET A 1 -3.26 11.62 -18.89
CA MET A 1 -2.23 11.41 -17.96
C MET A 1 -2.71 10.81 -16.66
N GLN A 2 -1.99 9.88 -16.16
CA GLN A 2 -2.41 9.14 -14.98
C GLN A 2 -2.03 9.87 -13.72
N THR A 3 -2.99 10.13 -12.86
CA THR A 3 -2.70 10.68 -11.55
C THR A 3 -2.94 9.63 -10.50
N LEU A 4 -2.12 9.63 -9.48
CA LEU A 4 -2.28 8.68 -8.39
C LEU A 4 -3.52 9.04 -7.59
N ASN A 5 -4.25 8.01 -7.22
CA ASN A 5 -5.45 8.19 -6.42
C ASN A 5 -5.03 8.40 -4.96
N LEU A 6 -5.54 9.47 -4.36
CA LEU A 6 -5.19 9.79 -2.99
C LEU A 6 -5.55 8.67 -2.02
N LYS A 7 -6.70 8.03 -2.24
CA LYS A 7 -7.11 6.93 -1.37
C LYS A 7 -6.16 5.74 -1.47
N GLN A 8 -5.65 5.49 -2.67
CA GLN A 8 -4.66 4.44 -2.86
C GLN A 8 -3.37 4.75 -2.11
N LEU A 9 -2.93 6.00 -2.18
CA LEU A 9 -1.74 6.42 -1.47
C LEU A 9 -1.94 6.37 0.04
N GLU A 10 -3.11 6.76 0.51
CA GLU A 10 -3.42 6.68 1.94
C GLU A 10 -3.37 5.24 2.42
N ALA A 11 -3.93 4.32 1.64
CA ALA A 11 -3.91 2.91 2.01
C ALA A 11 -2.48 2.38 2.03
N PHE A 12 -1.71 2.75 1.04
CA PHE A 12 -0.32 2.32 0.95
C PHE A 12 0.49 2.83 2.15
N CYS A 13 0.38 4.11 2.45
CA CYS A 13 1.11 4.68 3.57
C CYS A 13 0.68 4.06 4.89
N ALA A 14 -0.61 3.80 5.05
CA ALA A 14 -1.11 3.19 6.28
C ALA A 14 -0.54 1.78 6.47
N VAL A 15 -0.46 1.00 5.40
CA VAL A 15 0.11 -0.34 5.48
C VAL A 15 1.58 -0.28 5.85
N VAL A 16 2.31 0.66 5.25
CA VAL A 16 3.73 0.82 5.56
C VAL A 16 3.92 1.21 7.02
N GLU A 17 3.16 2.19 7.47
CA GLU A 17 3.33 2.73 8.82
C GLU A 17 2.86 1.77 9.89
N ARG A 18 1.80 1.03 9.61
CA ARG A 18 1.25 0.10 10.60
C ARG A 18 1.88 -1.28 10.52
N GLY A 19 2.51 -1.59 9.41
CA GLY A 19 3.18 -2.87 9.24
C GLY A 19 2.26 -4.04 8.93
N SER A 20 0.99 -3.80 8.72
CA SER A 20 0.07 -4.88 8.35
C SER A 20 -1.17 -4.33 7.66
N PHE A 21 -1.78 -5.16 6.82
CA PHE A 21 -3.01 -4.79 6.15
C PHE A 21 -4.18 -4.68 7.13
N THR A 22 -4.20 -5.55 8.12
CA THR A 22 -5.27 -5.53 9.12
C THR A 22 -5.23 -4.24 9.92
N ALA A 23 -4.06 -3.86 10.40
CA ALA A 23 -3.92 -2.63 11.19
C ALA A 23 -4.23 -1.40 10.34
N ALA A 24 -3.82 -1.40 9.08
CA ALA A 24 -4.12 -0.29 8.18
C ALA A 24 -5.62 -0.16 7.96
N ALA A 25 -6.30 -1.28 7.74
CA ALA A 25 -7.74 -1.27 7.54
C ALA A 25 -8.45 -0.71 8.77
N GLU A 26 -8.02 -1.11 9.95
CA GLU A 26 -8.61 -0.59 11.18
C GLU A 26 -8.40 0.91 11.31
N ALA A 27 -7.19 1.37 10.99
CA ALA A 27 -6.88 2.80 11.09
C ALA A 27 -7.71 3.63 10.12
N LEU A 28 -8.02 3.08 8.96
CA LEU A 28 -8.76 3.78 7.93
C LEU A 28 -10.26 3.51 7.96
N TYR A 29 -10.71 2.67 8.87
CA TYR A 29 -12.13 2.27 8.97
C TYR A 29 -12.61 1.62 7.67
N LEU A 30 -11.76 0.77 7.10
CA LEU A 30 -12.06 0.07 5.85
C LEU A 30 -11.93 -1.43 6.06
N ALA A 31 -12.54 -2.19 5.16
CA ALA A 31 -12.32 -3.63 5.15
C ALA A 31 -10.91 -3.92 4.65
N GLN A 32 -10.31 -5.01 5.12
CA GLN A 32 -8.98 -5.39 4.69
C GLN A 32 -8.91 -5.61 3.19
N SER A 33 -9.95 -6.22 2.61
CA SER A 33 -9.99 -6.44 1.17
C SER A 33 -10.00 -5.12 0.40
N THR A 34 -10.62 -4.08 0.96
CA THR A 34 -10.63 -2.77 0.34
C THR A 34 -9.23 -2.17 0.32
N VAL A 35 -8.51 -2.28 1.44
CA VAL A 35 -7.13 -1.79 1.51
C VAL A 35 -6.25 -2.54 0.51
N SER A 36 -6.37 -3.87 0.48
CA SER A 36 -5.61 -4.67 -0.48
C SER A 36 -5.91 -4.25 -1.92
N GLY A 37 -7.20 -4.01 -2.21
CA GLY A 37 -7.60 -3.60 -3.54
C GLY A 37 -7.00 -2.26 -3.94
N HIS A 38 -6.96 -1.31 -3.02
CA HIS A 38 -6.35 -0.01 -3.29
C HIS A 38 -4.87 -0.16 -3.62
N ILE A 39 -4.17 -1.01 -2.87
CA ILE A 39 -2.74 -1.19 -3.10
C ILE A 39 -2.47 -1.91 -4.40
N LEU A 40 -3.26 -2.94 -4.72
CA LEU A 40 -3.10 -3.62 -6.00
C LEU A 40 -3.35 -2.68 -7.17
N ALA A 41 -4.37 -1.82 -7.05
CA ALA A 41 -4.64 -0.86 -8.10
C ALA A 41 -3.50 0.14 -8.24
N LEU A 42 -2.92 0.57 -7.12
CA LEU A 42 -1.80 1.48 -7.16
C LEU A 42 -0.60 0.84 -7.85
N GLU A 43 -0.29 -0.41 -7.50
CA GLU A 43 0.82 -1.11 -8.13
C GLU A 43 0.58 -1.30 -9.62
N LYS A 44 -0.66 -1.58 -9.99
CA LYS A 44 -1.00 -1.74 -11.39
C LYS A 44 -0.83 -0.43 -12.16
N ASP A 45 -1.23 0.67 -11.55
CA ASP A 45 -1.09 1.98 -12.19
C ASP A 45 0.37 2.37 -12.38
N ILE A 46 1.20 2.05 -11.41
CA ILE A 46 2.62 2.36 -11.48
C ILE A 46 3.36 1.36 -12.35
N GLY A 47 2.89 0.11 -12.37
CA GLY A 47 3.45 -0.93 -13.20
C GLY A 47 4.51 -1.78 -12.53
N VAL A 48 4.73 -1.60 -11.24
CA VAL A 48 5.71 -2.40 -10.50
C VAL A 48 5.15 -2.68 -9.11
N PRO A 49 5.57 -3.77 -8.48
CA PRO A 49 5.16 -4.04 -7.11
C PRO A 49 5.81 -3.04 -6.15
N LEU A 50 5.05 -2.62 -5.17
CA LEU A 50 5.52 -1.69 -4.16
C LEU A 50 5.76 -2.37 -2.82
N LEU A 51 5.09 -3.48 -2.58
CA LEU A 51 5.20 -4.23 -1.35
C LEU A 51 5.54 -5.67 -1.63
N VAL A 52 6.32 -6.27 -0.76
CA VAL A 52 6.63 -7.69 -0.81
C VAL A 52 6.19 -8.29 0.51
N ARG A 53 5.43 -9.37 0.44
CA ARG A 53 5.07 -10.12 1.64
C ARG A 53 6.15 -11.16 1.87
N SER A 54 6.79 -11.01 3.00
CA SER A 54 7.93 -11.85 3.35
C SER A 54 7.58 -12.58 4.63
N GLY A 55 7.48 -13.90 4.56
CA GLY A 55 7.10 -14.68 5.71
C GLY A 55 5.69 -14.40 6.17
N LYS A 56 5.39 -14.73 7.40
CA LYS A 56 4.06 -14.53 7.95
C LYS A 56 3.91 -13.10 8.40
N ARG A 57 2.95 -12.39 7.83
CA ARG A 57 2.60 -11.04 8.26
C ARG A 57 3.70 -10.01 8.12
N ARG A 58 4.77 -10.34 7.44
CA ARG A 58 5.82 -9.36 7.21
C ARG A 58 5.62 -8.69 5.89
N ILE A 59 5.72 -7.38 5.90
CA ILE A 59 5.58 -6.57 4.70
C ILE A 59 6.80 -5.70 4.59
N THR A 60 7.48 -5.79 3.46
CA THR A 60 8.62 -4.93 3.20
C THR A 60 8.38 -4.14 1.93
N LEU A 61 9.02 -2.99 1.83
CA LEU A 61 8.93 -2.17 0.64
C LEU A 61 9.92 -2.65 -0.40
N THR A 62 9.47 -2.63 -1.65
CA THR A 62 10.41 -2.72 -2.76
C THR A 62 11.13 -1.38 -2.85
N GLU A 63 12.15 -1.32 -3.70
CA GLU A 63 12.84 -0.06 -3.95
C GLU A 63 11.88 1.00 -4.48
N GLU A 64 11.02 0.59 -5.40
CA GLU A 64 10.01 1.49 -5.94
C GLU A 64 9.00 1.90 -4.88
N GLY A 65 8.63 0.96 -4.00
CA GLY A 65 7.72 1.27 -2.92
C GLY A 65 8.28 2.32 -1.98
N ARG A 66 9.57 2.23 -1.69
CA ARG A 66 10.21 3.23 -0.85
C ARG A 66 10.17 4.60 -1.48
N ARG A 67 10.41 4.67 -2.79
CA ARG A 67 10.35 5.95 -3.48
C ARG A 67 8.97 6.56 -3.42
N VAL A 68 7.95 5.74 -3.66
CA VAL A 68 6.57 6.23 -3.60
C VAL A 68 6.26 6.71 -2.19
N TYR A 69 6.65 5.95 -1.18
CA TYR A 69 6.38 6.33 0.19
C TYR A 69 7.08 7.64 0.56
N ASP A 70 8.32 7.80 0.14
CA ASP A 70 9.09 9.00 0.47
C ASP A 70 8.49 10.25 -0.17
N HIS A 71 7.78 10.10 -1.28
CA HIS A 71 7.17 11.22 -1.98
C HIS A 71 5.66 11.32 -1.78
N ALA A 72 5.12 10.47 -0.97
CA ALA A 72 3.67 10.46 -0.73
C ALA A 72 3.23 11.61 0.18
#